data_3e399685aae9964fd40cc6a2a20935fa
#
_entry.id   3e399685aae9964fd40cc6a2a20935fa
#
_cell.length_a   1.000
_cell.length_b   1.000
_cell.length_c   1.000
_cell.angle_alpha   90.00
_cell.angle_beta   90.00
_cell.angle_gamma   90.00
#
_symmetry.space_group_name_H-M   'P 1'
#
loop_
_entity.id
_entity.type
_entity.pdbx_description
1 polymer ?
#
loop_
_entity_poly.entity_id
_entity_poly.type
_entity_poly.pdbx_seq_one_letter_code
_entity_poly.pdbx_strand_id
1 'polypeptide(L)'
;PTSAEKFEAFENYRKTVPYTKGNGYKPYAREMDFVNERITEETVFNPNALFIEWQKEKEKYSNAKSSTSGNWVSKGPINTPIILSNNKKRGNGRVNCIAFDPIDEDIIWIGSPAGGLWKSIDGGSNWTTNTDNLPVMGVSHIAIDPINNQTMYIVTGDANATDTYSIGILKSIDG
;
A
#
# COMPACT_ATOMS: atom_id res chain seq x y z
N PRO A 1 15.98 26.98 -13.12
CA PRO A 1 14.80 27.82 -13.22
C PRO A 1 13.84 27.55 -12.07
N THR A 2 13.25 28.61 -11.54
CA THR A 2 12.20 28.57 -10.55
C THR A 2 10.90 27.97 -11.14
N SER A 3 9.95 27.59 -10.30
CA SER A 3 8.65 27.08 -10.77
C SER A 3 7.92 28.15 -11.60
N ALA A 4 8.05 29.43 -11.23
CA ALA A 4 7.47 30.55 -11.96
C ALA A 4 8.08 30.69 -13.35
N GLU A 5 9.41 30.63 -13.48
CA GLU A 5 10.10 30.67 -14.78
C GLU A 5 9.74 29.46 -15.67
N LYS A 6 9.59 28.29 -15.10
CA LYS A 6 9.12 27.11 -15.85
C LYS A 6 7.68 27.29 -16.33
N PHE A 7 6.82 27.84 -15.47
CA PHE A 7 5.43 28.10 -15.80
C PHE A 7 5.32 29.11 -16.95
N GLU A 8 6.01 30.23 -16.84
CA GLU A 8 6.01 31.26 -17.89
C GLU A 8 6.55 30.74 -19.22
N ALA A 9 7.66 29.99 -19.17
CA ALA A 9 8.25 29.37 -20.38
C ALA A 9 7.27 28.40 -21.05
N PHE A 10 6.55 27.60 -20.27
CA PHE A 10 5.58 26.65 -20.82
C PHE A 10 4.32 27.35 -21.35
N GLU A 11 3.81 28.37 -20.70
CA GLU A 11 2.68 29.15 -21.21
C GLU A 11 3.04 29.86 -22.52
N ASN A 12 4.26 30.37 -22.65
CA ASN A 12 4.74 30.94 -23.91
C ASN A 12 4.88 29.86 -25.02
N TYR A 13 5.39 28.68 -24.69
CA TYR A 13 5.44 27.55 -25.60
C TYR A 13 4.03 27.15 -26.08
N ARG A 14 3.04 27.08 -25.21
CA ARG A 14 1.64 26.75 -25.55
C ARG A 14 1.00 27.72 -26.53
N LYS A 15 1.35 28.99 -26.48
CA LYS A 15 0.81 30.00 -27.40
C LYS A 15 1.19 29.73 -28.85
N THR A 16 2.34 29.09 -29.05
CA THR A 16 2.92 28.86 -30.37
C THR A 16 2.80 27.41 -30.86
N VAL A 17 2.64 26.47 -29.94
CA VAL A 17 2.59 25.02 -30.24
C VAL A 17 1.23 24.45 -29.82
N PRO A 18 0.40 24.02 -30.76
CA PRO A 18 -0.88 23.38 -30.44
C PRO A 18 -0.70 22.10 -29.64
N TYR A 19 -1.69 21.78 -28.80
CA TYR A 19 -1.68 20.52 -28.05
C TYR A 19 -1.69 19.33 -29.02
N THR A 20 -0.66 18.48 -28.88
CA THR A 20 -0.58 17.17 -29.54
C THR A 20 -0.13 16.12 -28.54
N LYS A 21 -0.54 14.87 -28.75
CA LYS A 21 -0.10 13.78 -27.88
C LYS A 21 1.44 13.66 -27.96
N GLY A 22 2.09 13.72 -26.80
CA GLY A 22 3.55 13.56 -26.71
C GLY A 22 4.34 14.88 -26.71
N ASN A 23 3.71 16.05 -26.81
CA ASN A 23 4.39 17.37 -26.80
C ASN A 23 4.77 17.89 -25.40
N GLY A 24 4.79 17.03 -24.37
CA GLY A 24 5.22 17.40 -23.03
C GLY A 24 4.13 18.01 -22.13
N TYR A 25 2.95 18.32 -22.66
CA TYR A 25 1.89 18.97 -21.89
C TYR A 25 1.44 18.18 -20.65
N LYS A 26 1.21 16.88 -20.79
CA LYS A 26 0.75 16.05 -19.66
C LYS A 26 1.78 15.91 -18.53
N PRO A 27 3.06 15.62 -18.81
CA PRO A 27 4.10 15.62 -17.78
C PRO A 27 4.18 16.97 -17.04
N TYR A 28 4.18 18.06 -17.80
CA TYR A 28 4.21 19.39 -17.24
C TYR A 28 2.99 19.70 -16.36
N ALA A 29 1.77 19.40 -16.81
CA ALA A 29 0.56 19.63 -16.04
C ALA A 29 0.57 18.87 -14.70
N ARG A 30 1.08 17.64 -14.70
CA ARG A 30 1.23 16.85 -13.46
C ARG A 30 2.29 17.45 -12.53
N GLU A 31 3.42 17.91 -13.08
CA GLU A 31 4.45 18.57 -12.29
C GLU A 31 3.91 19.86 -11.65
N MET A 32 3.18 20.66 -12.43
CA MET A 32 2.61 21.92 -11.93
C MET A 32 1.52 21.70 -10.90
N ASP A 33 0.66 20.73 -11.08
CA ASP A 33 -0.36 20.33 -10.12
C ASP A 33 0.27 19.94 -8.79
N PHE A 34 1.28 19.07 -8.84
CA PHE A 34 2.04 18.65 -7.67
C PHE A 34 2.75 19.82 -6.96
N VAL A 35 3.34 20.73 -7.74
CA VAL A 35 4.09 21.88 -7.21
C VAL A 35 3.14 22.93 -6.62
N ASN A 36 2.04 23.25 -7.32
CA ASN A 36 1.11 24.30 -6.90
C ASN A 36 0.43 24.01 -5.56
N GLU A 37 0.19 22.75 -5.25
CA GLU A 37 -0.33 22.35 -3.94
C GLU A 37 0.67 22.54 -2.79
N ARG A 38 1.96 22.76 -3.11
CA ARG A 38 3.09 22.76 -2.15
C ARG A 38 3.84 24.09 -2.08
N ILE A 39 3.44 25.08 -2.88
CA ILE A 39 3.96 26.45 -2.81
C ILE A 39 2.86 27.40 -2.37
N THR A 40 3.21 28.28 -1.45
CA THR A 40 2.44 29.48 -1.15
C THR A 40 3.06 30.67 -1.90
N GLU A 41 2.36 31.78 -1.99
CA GLU A 41 2.82 33.00 -2.70
C GLU A 41 4.21 33.46 -2.26
N GLU A 42 4.64 33.09 -1.04
CA GLU A 42 5.90 33.49 -0.43
C GLU A 42 6.99 32.41 -0.48
N THR A 43 6.70 31.21 -0.95
CA THR A 43 7.65 30.08 -0.86
C THR A 43 8.06 29.54 -2.22
N VAL A 44 9.35 29.34 -2.38
CA VAL A 44 9.91 28.60 -3.52
C VAL A 44 9.75 27.09 -3.26
N PHE A 45 9.28 26.33 -4.23
CA PHE A 45 9.22 24.87 -4.12
C PHE A 45 10.59 24.29 -3.74
N ASN A 46 10.66 23.69 -2.58
CA ASN A 46 11.83 22.96 -2.12
C ASN A 46 11.56 21.46 -2.19
N PRO A 47 12.20 20.70 -3.09
CA PRO A 47 11.99 19.27 -3.22
C PRO A 47 12.38 18.50 -1.93
N ASN A 48 13.21 19.09 -1.08
CA ASN A 48 13.63 18.50 0.19
C ASN A 48 12.78 18.97 1.40
N ALA A 49 11.73 19.78 1.19
CA ALA A 49 10.93 20.35 2.28
C ALA A 49 10.36 19.27 3.20
N LEU A 50 9.83 18.20 2.64
CA LEU A 50 9.29 17.07 3.41
C LEU A 50 10.36 16.40 4.28
N PHE A 51 11.55 16.21 3.74
CA PHE A 51 12.67 15.62 4.47
C PHE A 51 13.18 16.55 5.60
N ILE A 52 13.24 17.86 5.34
CA ILE A 52 13.60 18.87 6.32
C ILE A 52 12.59 18.91 7.47
N GLU A 53 11.30 18.93 7.16
CA GLU A 53 10.25 18.91 8.19
C GLU A 53 10.25 17.60 8.97
N TRP A 54 10.47 16.47 8.32
CA TRP A 54 10.63 15.18 8.99
C TRP A 54 11.82 15.19 9.96
N GLN A 55 12.96 15.78 9.58
CA GLN A 55 14.12 15.90 10.47
C GLN A 55 13.80 16.76 11.69
N LYS A 56 13.15 17.91 11.50
CA LYS A 56 12.72 18.77 12.60
C LYS A 56 11.77 18.06 13.57
N GLU A 57 10.79 17.34 13.03
CA GLU A 57 9.87 16.57 13.84
C GLU A 57 10.59 15.43 14.58
N LYS A 58 11.47 14.71 13.91
CA LYS A 58 12.28 13.66 14.53
C LYS A 58 13.10 14.20 15.71
N GLU A 59 13.67 15.40 15.61
CA GLU A 59 14.42 16.04 16.70
C GLU A 59 13.50 16.39 17.89
N LYS A 60 12.30 16.90 17.64
CA LYS A 60 11.31 17.18 18.69
C LYS A 60 10.92 15.91 19.46
N TYR A 61 10.78 14.79 18.76
CA TYR A 61 10.38 13.52 19.36
C TYR A 61 11.56 12.65 19.82
N SER A 62 12.80 12.98 19.46
CA SER A 62 13.98 12.23 19.91
C SER A 62 14.16 12.23 21.43
N ASN A 63 13.67 13.27 22.10
CA ASN A 63 13.66 13.40 23.57
C ASN A 63 12.34 12.98 24.22
N ALA A 64 11.28 12.78 23.44
CA ALA A 64 10.09 12.15 23.94
C ALA A 64 10.41 10.67 24.11
N LYS A 65 10.62 10.23 25.34
CA LYS A 65 10.62 8.81 25.67
C LYS A 65 9.27 8.27 25.16
N SER A 66 9.28 7.67 23.98
CA SER A 66 8.17 6.88 23.51
C SER A 66 7.99 5.77 24.56
N SER A 67 7.00 5.91 25.40
CA SER A 67 6.60 4.86 26.33
C SER A 67 6.08 3.62 25.61
N THR A 68 6.07 3.66 24.28
CA THR A 68 5.70 2.60 23.35
C THR A 68 6.81 2.38 22.33
N SER A 69 8.04 2.17 22.79
CA SER A 69 9.01 1.47 21.94
C SER A 69 8.54 0.02 21.88
N GLY A 70 7.62 -0.26 20.97
CA GLY A 70 7.26 -1.63 20.67
C GLY A 70 8.53 -2.37 20.27
N ASN A 71 8.85 -3.46 20.94
CA ASN A 71 9.91 -4.36 20.53
C ASN A 71 9.47 -5.08 19.25
N TRP A 72 9.70 -4.44 18.11
CA TRP A 72 9.44 -5.04 16.82
C TRP A 72 10.39 -6.21 16.58
N VAL A 73 9.84 -7.39 16.54
CA VAL A 73 10.59 -8.62 16.24
C VAL A 73 10.10 -9.14 14.89
N SER A 74 11.04 -9.46 14.01
CA SER A 74 10.69 -10.11 12.74
C SER A 74 10.04 -11.47 13.02
N LYS A 75 8.82 -11.65 12.54
CA LYS A 75 8.09 -12.93 12.62
C LYS A 75 8.25 -13.78 11.38
N GLY A 76 9.06 -13.30 10.43
CA GLY A 76 9.33 -14.03 9.19
C GLY A 76 8.34 -13.64 8.07
N PRO A 77 8.40 -14.35 6.96
CA PRO A 77 9.35 -15.43 6.67
C PRO A 77 10.80 -14.91 6.54
N ILE A 78 11.73 -15.56 7.22
CA ILE A 78 13.15 -15.15 7.28
C ILE A 78 13.91 -15.62 6.04
N ASN A 79 13.46 -16.74 5.45
CA ASN A 79 14.10 -17.36 4.29
C ASN A 79 13.18 -17.30 3.07
N THR A 80 13.72 -16.86 1.94
CA THR A 80 13.01 -16.95 0.65
C THR A 80 13.12 -18.35 0.07
N PRO A 81 12.04 -18.92 -0.49
CA PRO A 81 12.11 -20.20 -1.18
C PRO A 81 13.15 -20.18 -2.31
N ILE A 82 14.02 -21.16 -2.34
CA ILE A 82 14.98 -21.33 -3.44
C ILE A 82 14.32 -22.15 -4.54
N ILE A 83 14.22 -21.59 -5.74
CA ILE A 83 13.76 -22.34 -6.90
C ILE A 83 14.98 -22.95 -7.58
N LEU A 84 15.03 -24.27 -7.56
CA LEU A 84 16.16 -25.06 -8.01
C LEU A 84 16.43 -25.00 -9.53
N SER A 85 15.51 -24.47 -10.36
CA SER A 85 15.63 -24.64 -11.82
C SER A 85 16.29 -23.50 -12.59
N ASN A 86 16.49 -22.31 -12.03
CA ASN A 86 17.10 -21.20 -12.79
C ASN A 86 17.66 -20.03 -11.96
N ASN A 87 18.09 -20.26 -10.73
CA ASN A 87 18.66 -19.25 -9.82
C ASN A 87 17.82 -17.97 -9.60
N LYS A 88 16.55 -17.95 -9.99
CA LYS A 88 15.66 -16.85 -9.71
C LYS A 88 15.12 -16.98 -8.29
N LYS A 89 15.54 -16.06 -7.42
CA LYS A 89 14.93 -15.91 -6.10
C LYS A 89 13.53 -15.41 -6.29
N ARG A 90 12.50 -16.18 -5.94
CA ARG A 90 11.14 -15.68 -5.78
C ARG A 90 11.01 -15.10 -4.38
N GLY A 91 10.28 -13.99 -4.26
CA GLY A 91 9.95 -13.43 -2.96
C GLY A 91 9.02 -14.36 -2.15
N ASN A 92 8.80 -14.01 -0.91
CA ASN A 92 7.93 -14.75 0.02
C ASN A 92 6.43 -14.54 -0.24
N GLY A 93 6.07 -13.95 -1.36
CA GLY A 93 4.70 -13.56 -1.65
C GLY A 93 4.36 -12.18 -1.07
N ARG A 94 3.23 -11.65 -1.48
CA ARG A 94 2.70 -10.38 -1.01
C ARG A 94 1.45 -10.61 -0.18
N VAL A 95 1.38 -9.95 0.98
CA VAL A 95 0.18 -9.83 1.78
C VAL A 95 -0.42 -8.45 1.51
N ASN A 96 -1.68 -8.40 1.10
CA ASN A 96 -2.41 -7.15 0.84
C ASN A 96 -3.09 -6.60 2.08
N CYS A 97 -3.59 -7.49 2.92
CA CYS A 97 -4.34 -7.11 4.11
C CYS A 97 -4.13 -8.11 5.24
N ILE A 98 -4.31 -7.63 6.46
CA ILE A 98 -4.30 -8.41 7.69
C ILE A 98 -5.48 -7.95 8.55
N ALA A 99 -6.14 -8.89 9.20
CA ALA A 99 -7.16 -8.61 10.20
C ALA A 99 -6.94 -9.52 11.41
N PHE A 100 -7.21 -9.00 12.59
CA PHE A 100 -7.17 -9.74 13.85
C PHE A 100 -8.61 -10.01 14.28
N ASP A 101 -8.82 -11.18 14.86
CA ASP A 101 -10.10 -11.48 15.46
C ASP A 101 -10.36 -10.53 16.64
N PRO A 102 -11.56 -9.94 16.76
CA PRO A 102 -11.86 -8.97 17.81
C PRO A 102 -12.00 -9.60 19.21
N ILE A 103 -12.10 -10.93 19.31
CA ILE A 103 -12.35 -11.67 20.54
C ILE A 103 -11.12 -12.48 20.95
N ASP A 104 -10.39 -13.05 19.98
CA ASP A 104 -9.24 -13.93 20.22
C ASP A 104 -8.02 -13.41 19.42
N GLU A 105 -7.03 -12.88 20.14
CA GLU A 105 -5.82 -12.29 19.52
C GLU A 105 -4.90 -13.29 18.82
N ASP A 106 -5.05 -14.58 19.11
CA ASP A 106 -4.30 -15.64 18.42
C ASP A 106 -4.88 -15.97 17.05
N ILE A 107 -6.11 -15.52 16.76
CA ILE A 107 -6.74 -15.68 15.45
C ILE A 107 -6.38 -14.50 14.56
N ILE A 108 -5.65 -14.80 13.49
CA ILE A 108 -5.17 -13.82 12.52
C ILE A 108 -5.57 -14.25 11.11
N TRP A 109 -6.04 -13.29 10.34
CA TRP A 109 -6.37 -13.47 8.93
C TRP A 109 -5.46 -12.65 8.05
N ILE A 110 -5.00 -13.22 6.94
CA ILE A 110 -4.25 -12.50 5.90
C ILE A 110 -4.85 -12.76 4.53
N GLY A 111 -4.87 -11.71 3.72
CA GLY A 111 -5.29 -11.77 2.31
C GLY A 111 -4.10 -11.56 1.39
N SER A 112 -3.96 -12.46 0.43
CA SER A 112 -2.94 -12.38 -0.62
C SER A 112 -3.56 -12.06 -1.98
N PRO A 113 -2.88 -11.31 -2.87
CA PRO A 113 -3.44 -10.90 -4.16
C PRO A 113 -3.68 -12.07 -5.14
N ALA A 114 -2.99 -13.18 -4.96
CA ALA A 114 -3.12 -14.37 -5.80
C ALA A 114 -3.02 -15.68 -4.99
N GLY A 115 -3.02 -15.60 -3.67
CA GLY A 115 -2.85 -16.76 -2.79
C GLY A 115 -4.03 -17.02 -1.85
N GLY A 116 -5.14 -16.30 -2.01
CA GLY A 116 -6.34 -16.52 -1.21
C GLY A 116 -6.33 -15.88 0.16
N LEU A 117 -7.28 -16.34 0.98
CA LEU A 117 -7.42 -16.00 2.38
C LEU A 117 -6.76 -17.09 3.23
N TRP A 118 -5.98 -16.67 4.21
CA TRP A 118 -5.29 -17.57 5.14
C TRP A 118 -5.68 -17.22 6.57
N LYS A 119 -5.87 -18.24 7.39
CA LYS A 119 -6.19 -18.14 8.81
C LYS A 119 -5.10 -18.79 9.64
N SER A 120 -4.67 -18.12 10.69
CA SER A 120 -3.93 -18.67 11.80
C SER A 120 -4.81 -18.68 13.04
N ILE A 121 -4.62 -19.67 13.90
CA ILE A 121 -5.29 -19.80 15.21
C ILE A 121 -4.27 -19.91 16.34
N ASP A 122 -3.02 -19.60 16.07
CA ASP A 122 -1.88 -19.78 17.01
C ASP A 122 -0.88 -18.62 16.90
N GLY A 123 -1.38 -17.38 16.78
CA GLY A 123 -0.57 -16.17 16.72
C GLY A 123 0.36 -16.10 15.52
N GLY A 124 -0.02 -16.74 14.39
CA GLY A 124 0.75 -16.72 13.14
C GLY A 124 1.82 -17.80 13.03
N SER A 125 1.84 -18.80 13.92
CA SER A 125 2.80 -19.91 13.87
C SER A 125 2.46 -20.92 12.75
N ASN A 126 1.18 -21.21 12.57
CA ASN A 126 0.67 -22.04 11.48
C ASN A 126 -0.46 -21.36 10.73
N TRP A 127 -0.59 -21.68 9.46
CA TRP A 127 -1.57 -21.07 8.55
C TRP A 127 -2.31 -22.11 7.75
N THR A 128 -3.62 -21.90 7.61
CA THR A 128 -4.50 -22.74 6.80
C THR A 128 -5.31 -21.86 5.84
N THR A 129 -5.77 -22.40 4.73
CA THR A 129 -6.65 -21.73 3.78
C THR A 129 -7.84 -22.62 3.44
N ASN A 130 -8.99 -21.99 3.17
CA ASN A 130 -10.20 -22.65 2.71
C ASN A 130 -10.75 -22.02 1.40
N THR A 131 -9.98 -21.13 0.79
CA THR A 131 -10.40 -20.38 -0.41
C THR A 131 -9.89 -20.94 -1.72
N ASP A 132 -9.19 -22.07 -1.72
CA ASP A 132 -8.62 -22.70 -2.92
C ASP A 132 -9.67 -23.12 -3.97
N ASN A 133 -10.91 -23.31 -3.54
CA ASN A 133 -12.02 -23.67 -4.42
C ASN A 133 -12.82 -22.46 -4.94
N LEU A 134 -12.43 -21.23 -4.56
CA LEU A 134 -13.06 -20.03 -5.09
C LEU A 134 -12.61 -19.79 -6.54
N PRO A 135 -13.46 -19.23 -7.40
CA PRO A 135 -13.10 -18.92 -8.78
C PRO A 135 -12.06 -17.82 -8.90
N VAL A 136 -11.81 -17.10 -7.81
CA VAL A 136 -10.81 -16.02 -7.72
C VAL A 136 -10.05 -16.13 -6.40
N MET A 137 -8.73 -16.15 -6.51
CA MET A 137 -7.81 -16.31 -5.37
C MET A 137 -7.33 -14.99 -4.77
N GLY A 138 -7.65 -13.84 -5.36
CA GLY A 138 -7.20 -12.55 -4.84
C GLY A 138 -8.04 -12.07 -3.66
N VAL A 139 -7.39 -11.66 -2.56
CA VAL A 139 -8.05 -10.99 -1.42
C VAL A 139 -7.33 -9.69 -1.13
N SER A 140 -8.06 -8.58 -1.27
CA SER A 140 -7.53 -7.23 -1.08
C SER A 140 -7.85 -6.62 0.28
N HIS A 141 -8.99 -6.97 0.87
CA HIS A 141 -9.41 -6.47 2.18
C HIS A 141 -10.21 -7.52 2.96
N ILE A 142 -10.16 -7.41 4.29
CA ILE A 142 -10.88 -8.25 5.24
C ILE A 142 -11.56 -7.35 6.26
N ALA A 143 -12.83 -7.60 6.57
CA ALA A 143 -13.54 -6.96 7.65
C ALA A 143 -14.24 -8.04 8.49
N ILE A 144 -14.07 -7.99 9.81
CA ILE A 144 -14.68 -8.92 10.76
C ILE A 144 -15.65 -8.12 11.64
N ASP A 145 -16.84 -8.68 11.87
CA ASP A 145 -17.81 -8.06 12.74
C ASP A 145 -17.28 -8.06 14.19
N PRO A 146 -17.18 -6.90 14.83
CA PRO A 146 -16.58 -6.79 16.16
C PRO A 146 -17.43 -7.42 17.28
N ILE A 147 -18.69 -7.75 17.00
CA ILE A 147 -19.60 -8.36 17.97
C ILE A 147 -19.75 -9.85 17.70
N ASN A 148 -19.77 -10.23 16.43
CA ASN A 148 -19.91 -11.62 16.01
C ASN A 148 -18.80 -11.98 15.03
N ASN A 149 -17.66 -12.46 15.53
CA ASN A 149 -16.48 -12.79 14.73
C ASN A 149 -16.67 -13.91 13.70
N GLN A 150 -17.80 -14.64 13.75
CA GLN A 150 -18.19 -15.60 12.71
C GLN A 150 -18.67 -14.88 11.43
N THR A 151 -19.08 -13.63 11.54
CA THR A 151 -19.48 -12.81 10.40
C THR A 151 -18.27 -12.02 9.91
N MET A 152 -17.85 -12.32 8.68
CA MET A 152 -16.77 -11.61 8.05
C MET A 152 -17.04 -11.33 6.57
N TYR A 153 -16.34 -10.37 6.03
CA TYR A 153 -16.39 -9.99 4.62
C TYR A 153 -14.99 -9.93 4.05
N ILE A 154 -14.82 -10.42 2.83
CA ILE A 154 -13.59 -10.25 2.07
C ILE A 154 -13.90 -9.56 0.74
N VAL A 155 -13.00 -8.67 0.33
CA VAL A 155 -13.03 -8.04 -0.99
C VAL A 155 -12.08 -8.82 -1.88
N THR A 156 -12.58 -9.37 -2.99
CA THR A 156 -11.78 -10.16 -3.91
C THR A 156 -11.02 -9.30 -4.92
N GLY A 157 -9.95 -9.85 -5.49
CA GLY A 157 -9.08 -9.19 -6.46
C GLY A 157 -7.85 -8.55 -5.84
N ASP A 158 -7.07 -7.84 -6.65
CA ASP A 158 -5.88 -7.10 -6.22
C ASP A 158 -6.11 -5.59 -6.35
N ALA A 159 -6.03 -4.88 -5.23
CA ALA A 159 -6.21 -3.42 -5.20
C ALA A 159 -5.08 -2.64 -5.90
N ASN A 160 -3.92 -3.27 -6.09
CA ASN A 160 -2.71 -2.61 -6.59
C ASN A 160 -2.33 -2.97 -8.02
N ALA A 161 -2.96 -3.99 -8.61
CA ALA A 161 -2.65 -4.46 -9.95
C ALA A 161 -3.92 -4.92 -10.67
N THR A 162 -3.86 -4.97 -12.00
CA THR A 162 -4.99 -5.36 -12.86
C THR A 162 -4.89 -6.81 -13.33
N ASP A 163 -4.01 -7.60 -12.74
CA ASP A 163 -3.70 -8.97 -13.14
C ASP A 163 -4.55 -10.04 -12.41
N THR A 164 -5.34 -9.62 -11.42
CA THR A 164 -6.23 -10.51 -10.66
C THR A 164 -7.68 -10.06 -10.78
N TYR A 165 -8.54 -10.95 -11.28
CA TYR A 165 -9.97 -10.68 -11.39
C TYR A 165 -10.64 -10.61 -10.02
N SER A 166 -11.72 -9.83 -9.94
CA SER A 166 -12.57 -9.72 -8.77
C SER A 166 -13.98 -10.25 -9.08
N ILE A 167 -14.56 -10.93 -8.11
CA ILE A 167 -15.99 -11.32 -8.13
C ILE A 167 -16.79 -10.50 -7.10
N GLY A 168 -16.20 -9.41 -6.61
CA GLY A 168 -16.84 -8.52 -5.65
C GLY A 168 -16.56 -8.88 -4.19
N ILE A 169 -17.54 -8.66 -3.34
CA ILE A 169 -17.46 -8.90 -1.89
C ILE A 169 -18.09 -10.24 -1.57
N LEU A 170 -17.38 -11.07 -0.82
CA LEU A 170 -17.90 -12.32 -0.27
C LEU A 170 -18.14 -12.15 1.23
N LYS A 171 -19.19 -12.81 1.74
CA LYS A 171 -19.54 -12.85 3.15
C LYS A 171 -19.42 -14.29 3.66
N SER A 172 -18.79 -14.46 4.82
CA SER A 172 -18.86 -15.66 5.64
C SER A 172 -19.75 -15.40 6.86
N ILE A 173 -20.40 -16.46 7.37
CA ILE A 173 -21.19 -16.46 8.62
C ILE A 173 -20.72 -17.53 9.60
N ASP A 174 -19.63 -18.20 9.28
CA ASP A 174 -19.04 -19.32 10.03
C ASP A 174 -17.51 -19.16 10.25
N GLY A 175 -16.95 -18.01 9.90
CA GLY A 175 -15.56 -17.62 10.18
C GLY A 175 -14.50 -18.25 9.28
#